data_9b4672956fe87f568e6bc0bac0fb8e0f
#
_entry.id   9b4672956fe87f568e6bc0bac0fb8e0f
#
_cell.length_a   1.000
_cell.length_b   1.000
_cell.length_c   1.000
_cell.angle_alpha   90.00
_cell.angle_beta   90.00
_cell.angle_gamma   90.00
#
_symmetry.space_group_name_H-M   'P 1'
#
loop_
_entity.id
_entity.type
_entity.pdbx_description
1 polymer ?
#
loop_
_entity_poly.entity_id
_entity_poly.type
_entity_poly.pdbx_seq_one_letter_code
_entity_poly.pdbx_strand_id
1 'polypeptide(L)'
;MMTDKEISSVDSLKASFKSGIRLMPDAFSHLIDEAYKAYEIIDGTQGDGPTTGLKRDGKGKLALNTHHSGGLNLEQGALALSLKPEGGLSFDGGGYLKLDADRQVQFADFFSLSRWERMEITQVLGLKRAMMTRIVSPSPKAREYFGTSVSLNAAGDCLAVGMMNKVYVYTRRKSGEWNTSTPIVLEYYQSDHYGFSWDVCLDAAGGCLALAASGANSSEKRVGVHMRTNGVWDVVKPVWFPAPSHTEIFGISISLSAAGDGLVAGCEYKPALHSTFHIFTCTNGIWDRENPIKFPVPLSSYEFGKAVVLSAAGNCLAVHGYDDYTISTIYVYTRTNGIWDRETPIKLSHLEGQSSVFSKVFSLNAEGDRLAVGVGFYKSTNIVREVYLYTRTNGIWDRENPIKFSAPASDVTDFGRALELNDAGDRLAVGASYRVYLYTCLNNKWNIETPTEILDPSGNSDNLNGFGGSIGLNKAGTSLVVGADSESVDSKSKAGVVYVFENVN
;
A
#
# COMPACT_ATOMS: atom_id res chain seq x y z
N MET A 1 2.24 -1.63 36.30
CA MET A 1 3.27 -2.11 35.38
C MET A 1 4.20 -3.00 36.18
N MET A 2 4.13 -4.28 35.98
CA MET A 2 5.14 -5.21 36.51
C MET A 2 6.34 -5.18 35.59
N THR A 3 7.54 -5.03 36.14
CA THR A 3 8.80 -5.02 35.38
C THR A 3 9.20 -6.44 35.03
N ASP A 4 9.99 -6.65 33.96
CA ASP A 4 10.48 -7.97 33.47
C ASP A 4 11.08 -8.90 34.53
N LYS A 5 11.36 -8.40 35.71
CA LYS A 5 11.87 -9.18 36.86
C LYS A 5 10.80 -9.86 37.70
N GLU A 6 9.52 -9.52 37.50
CA GLU A 6 8.43 -10.02 38.37
C GLU A 6 7.69 -11.24 37.82
N ILE A 7 7.92 -11.60 36.55
CA ILE A 7 7.34 -12.81 35.95
C ILE A 7 8.41 -13.90 35.85
N SER A 8 8.82 -14.40 36.99
CA SER A 8 9.87 -15.45 37.03
C SER A 8 9.35 -16.85 37.40
N SER A 9 8.03 -17.01 37.54
CA SER A 9 7.46 -18.31 37.90
C SER A 9 6.10 -18.55 37.21
N VAL A 10 5.79 -19.82 36.97
CA VAL A 10 4.49 -20.27 36.44
C VAL A 10 3.33 -19.77 37.28
N ASP A 11 3.51 -19.59 38.59
CA ASP A 11 2.47 -19.12 39.48
C ASP A 11 2.22 -17.63 39.40
N SER A 12 3.23 -16.79 39.14
CA SER A 12 3.03 -15.36 38.85
C SER A 12 2.36 -15.15 37.47
N LEU A 13 2.66 -16.00 36.50
CA LEU A 13 1.96 -16.03 35.23
C LEU A 13 0.48 -16.41 35.39
N LYS A 14 0.19 -17.48 36.14
CA LYS A 14 -1.20 -17.90 36.49
C LYS A 14 -1.97 -16.82 37.26
N ALA A 15 -1.33 -16.07 38.14
CA ALA A 15 -1.93 -14.98 38.85
C ALA A 15 -2.29 -13.80 37.92
N SER A 16 -1.44 -13.51 36.94
CA SER A 16 -1.69 -12.48 35.91
C SER A 16 -2.89 -12.85 35.04
N PHE A 17 -3.02 -14.12 34.64
CA PHE A 17 -4.19 -14.61 33.90
C PHE A 17 -5.49 -14.54 34.72
N LYS A 18 -5.44 -14.82 36.03
CA LYS A 18 -6.61 -14.78 36.90
C LYS A 18 -7.10 -13.36 37.19
N SER A 19 -6.20 -12.38 37.23
CA SER A 19 -6.53 -10.99 37.55
C SER A 19 -7.00 -10.14 36.38
N GLY A 20 -7.08 -10.72 35.15
CA GLY A 20 -7.42 -9.98 33.95
C GLY A 20 -6.39 -8.91 33.55
N ILE A 21 -5.18 -8.99 34.08
CA ILE A 21 -4.09 -8.08 33.74
C ILE A 21 -3.67 -8.34 32.30
N ARG A 22 -3.49 -7.29 31.51
CA ARG A 22 -2.96 -7.31 30.15
C ARG A 22 -1.64 -8.10 30.13
N LEU A 23 -1.63 -9.20 29.37
CA LEU A 23 -0.40 -9.89 29.06
C LEU A 23 0.35 -9.09 28.02
N MET A 24 1.53 -8.61 28.37
CA MET A 24 2.48 -8.05 27.43
C MET A 24 3.02 -9.17 26.53
N PRO A 25 3.46 -8.88 25.29
CA PRO A 25 4.07 -9.85 24.39
C PRO A 25 5.18 -10.66 25.03
N ASP A 26 6.00 -10.02 25.85
CA ASP A 26 7.09 -10.66 26.63
C ASP A 26 6.56 -11.70 27.61
N ALA A 27 5.41 -11.50 28.24
CA ALA A 27 4.80 -12.46 29.13
C ALA A 27 4.30 -13.73 28.40
N PHE A 28 3.88 -13.56 27.14
CA PHE A 28 3.47 -14.69 26.29
C PHE A 28 4.67 -15.42 25.69
N SER A 29 5.73 -14.69 25.32
CA SER A 29 7.03 -15.27 24.95
C SER A 29 7.62 -16.06 26.09
N HIS A 30 7.61 -15.53 27.32
CA HIS A 30 8.01 -16.25 28.53
C HIS A 30 7.18 -17.52 28.80
N LEU A 31 5.89 -17.50 28.50
CA LEU A 31 5.05 -18.69 28.61
C LEU A 31 5.48 -19.79 27.63
N ILE A 32 5.83 -19.42 26.41
CA ILE A 32 6.33 -20.33 25.40
C ILE A 32 7.73 -20.86 25.81
N ASP A 33 8.60 -19.99 26.29
CA ASP A 33 9.95 -20.36 26.74
C ASP A 33 9.89 -21.27 27.98
N GLU A 34 8.98 -21.02 28.92
CA GLU A 34 8.76 -21.88 30.07
C GLU A 34 8.11 -23.22 29.68
N ALA A 35 7.23 -23.25 28.71
CA ALA A 35 6.69 -24.49 28.13
C ALA A 35 7.77 -25.29 27.40
N TYR A 36 8.73 -24.62 26.72
CA TYR A 36 9.84 -25.23 26.05
C TYR A 36 10.90 -25.78 27.07
N LYS A 37 11.19 -25.02 28.12
CA LYS A 37 12.05 -25.50 29.26
C LYS A 37 11.42 -26.66 29.97
N ALA A 38 10.10 -26.66 30.17
CA ALA A 38 9.37 -27.80 30.74
C ALA A 38 9.43 -29.01 29.83
N TYR A 39 9.48 -28.83 28.51
CA TYR A 39 9.70 -29.90 27.53
C TYR A 39 11.09 -30.51 27.67
N GLU A 40 12.16 -29.70 27.78
CA GLU A 40 13.55 -30.19 27.99
C GLU A 40 13.71 -30.93 29.31
N ILE A 41 13.03 -30.50 30.37
CA ILE A 41 13.09 -31.16 31.68
C ILE A 41 12.37 -32.52 31.70
N ILE A 42 11.30 -32.67 30.89
CA ILE A 42 10.49 -33.91 30.85
C ILE A 42 11.12 -34.99 29.97
N ASP A 43 11.90 -34.62 28.96
CA ASP A 43 12.55 -35.59 28.07
C ASP A 43 13.77 -36.30 28.73
N GLY A 44 14.23 -35.84 29.89
CA GLY A 44 15.38 -36.36 30.61
C GLY A 44 15.09 -37.25 31.83
N THR A 45 13.84 -37.42 32.29
CA THR A 45 13.55 -38.15 33.51
C THR A 45 12.33 -39.08 33.38
N GLN A 46 12.56 -40.40 33.59
CA GLN A 46 11.51 -41.35 33.94
C GLN A 46 10.96 -40.99 35.34
N GLY A 47 9.86 -40.31 35.43
CA GLY A 47 9.17 -40.00 36.68
C GLY A 47 7.81 -39.37 36.38
N ASP A 48 6.82 -39.68 37.24
CA ASP A 48 5.48 -39.08 37.18
C ASP A 48 5.60 -37.54 37.23
N GLY A 49 5.40 -36.91 36.10
CA GLY A 49 5.43 -35.44 35.97
C GLY A 49 4.40 -34.77 36.88
N PRO A 50 4.52 -33.47 37.12
CA PRO A 50 3.65 -32.75 38.04
C PRO A 50 2.17 -32.89 37.66
N THR A 51 1.31 -33.00 38.64
CA THR A 51 -0.14 -33.25 38.54
C THR A 51 -0.92 -32.13 37.82
N THR A 52 -0.25 -31.03 37.52
CA THR A 52 -0.79 -29.88 36.78
C THR A 52 0.22 -29.42 35.74
N GLY A 53 -0.05 -29.61 34.47
CA GLY A 53 0.86 -29.22 33.39
C GLY A 53 0.89 -30.22 32.25
N LEU A 54 2.09 -30.53 31.78
CA LEU A 54 2.34 -31.48 30.67
C LEU A 54 2.40 -32.90 31.18
N LYS A 55 1.75 -33.85 30.50
CA LYS A 55 1.88 -35.30 30.76
C LYS A 55 2.07 -36.05 29.44
N ARG A 56 2.68 -37.25 29.50
CA ARG A 56 2.67 -38.15 28.36
C ARG A 56 1.37 -38.95 28.28
N ASP A 57 0.78 -39.02 27.10
CA ASP A 57 -0.38 -39.88 26.84
C ASP A 57 0.06 -41.36 26.79
N GLY A 58 -0.91 -42.28 26.73
CA GLY A 58 -0.65 -43.73 26.66
C GLY A 58 0.12 -44.19 25.40
N LYS A 59 0.48 -43.25 24.49
CA LYS A 59 1.30 -43.47 23.27
C LYS A 59 2.66 -42.79 23.35
N GLY A 60 3.01 -42.24 24.51
CA GLY A 60 4.31 -41.57 24.74
C GLY A 60 4.39 -40.13 24.20
N LYS A 61 3.30 -39.55 23.68
CA LYS A 61 3.24 -38.18 23.23
C LYS A 61 2.98 -37.22 24.39
N LEU A 62 3.57 -36.04 24.30
CA LEU A 62 3.35 -34.97 25.28
C LEU A 62 1.91 -34.49 25.17
N ALA A 63 1.18 -34.47 26.28
CA ALA A 63 -0.17 -33.98 26.37
C ALA A 63 -0.30 -33.00 27.55
N LEU A 64 -1.12 -31.94 27.36
CA LEU A 64 -1.45 -31.04 28.44
C LEU A 64 -2.50 -31.69 29.34
N ASN A 65 -2.23 -31.70 30.66
CA ASN A 65 -3.22 -32.14 31.61
C ASN A 65 -4.26 -31.05 31.83
N THR A 66 -5.37 -31.15 31.10
CA THR A 66 -6.46 -30.18 31.20
C THR A 66 -7.37 -30.56 32.35
N HIS A 67 -7.41 -29.74 33.39
CA HIS A 67 -8.57 -29.70 34.28
C HIS A 67 -9.75 -29.06 33.54
N HIS A 68 -10.98 -29.45 33.87
CA HIS A 68 -12.25 -28.98 33.29
C HIS A 68 -12.48 -27.45 33.29
N SER A 69 -11.46 -26.65 33.53
CA SER A 69 -11.56 -25.20 33.72
C SER A 69 -10.78 -24.33 32.70
N GLY A 70 -10.37 -24.92 31.56
CA GLY A 70 -9.70 -24.21 30.45
C GLY A 70 -8.16 -24.21 30.53
N GLY A 71 -7.49 -24.17 29.41
CA GLY A 71 -6.04 -24.19 29.26
C GLY A 71 -5.59 -24.55 27.84
N LEU A 72 -4.30 -24.78 27.64
CA LEU A 72 -3.76 -25.26 26.37
C LEU A 72 -3.98 -26.77 26.23
N ASN A 73 -4.44 -27.21 25.08
CA ASN A 73 -4.69 -28.61 24.74
C ASN A 73 -3.98 -28.98 23.42
N LEU A 74 -3.65 -30.26 23.27
CA LEU A 74 -3.14 -30.81 22.01
C LEU A 74 -4.23 -31.67 21.37
N GLU A 75 -4.84 -31.18 20.31
CA GLU A 75 -5.76 -31.96 19.47
C GLU A 75 -5.11 -32.30 18.14
N GLN A 76 -5.14 -33.61 17.78
CA GLN A 76 -4.62 -34.11 16.50
C GLN A 76 -3.18 -33.71 16.17
N GLY A 77 -2.34 -33.46 17.22
CA GLY A 77 -0.93 -33.12 17.05
C GLY A 77 -0.62 -31.62 16.90
N ALA A 78 -1.61 -30.76 17.01
CA ALA A 78 -1.43 -29.30 17.05
C ALA A 78 -1.72 -28.77 18.46
N LEU A 79 -0.99 -27.71 18.86
CA LEU A 79 -1.24 -27.01 20.11
C LEU A 79 -2.56 -26.24 19.99
N ALA A 80 -3.56 -26.61 20.77
CA ALA A 80 -4.87 -25.95 20.80
C ALA A 80 -5.06 -25.21 22.13
N LEU A 81 -5.62 -24.02 22.05
CA LEU A 81 -6.02 -23.25 23.22
C LEU A 81 -7.45 -23.70 23.61
N SER A 82 -7.59 -24.45 24.69
CA SER A 82 -8.91 -24.79 25.22
C SER A 82 -9.38 -23.66 26.12
N LEU A 83 -10.32 -22.90 25.64
CA LEU A 83 -10.94 -21.81 26.39
C LEU A 83 -12.08 -22.38 27.26
N LYS A 84 -12.32 -21.78 28.41
CA LYS A 84 -13.48 -22.15 29.25
C LYS A 84 -14.75 -22.16 28.39
N PRO A 85 -15.70 -23.11 28.59
CA PRO A 85 -16.99 -23.07 27.93
C PRO A 85 -17.72 -21.73 28.06
N GLU A 86 -17.27 -20.89 28.98
CA GLU A 86 -17.80 -19.57 29.25
C GLU A 86 -16.96 -18.42 28.70
N GLY A 87 -15.84 -18.72 27.98
CA GLY A 87 -14.85 -17.72 27.56
C GLY A 87 -15.13 -17.04 26.21
N GLY A 88 -16.12 -17.48 25.47
CA GLY A 88 -16.56 -16.82 24.22
C GLY A 88 -15.65 -17.00 22.99
N LEU A 89 -14.61 -17.81 23.08
CA LEU A 89 -13.71 -18.14 21.96
C LEU A 89 -13.66 -19.65 21.74
N SER A 90 -13.79 -20.12 20.51
CA SER A 90 -13.64 -21.51 20.12
C SER A 90 -12.85 -21.66 18.81
N PHE A 91 -12.46 -22.88 18.44
CA PHE A 91 -11.88 -23.17 17.14
C PHE A 91 -12.95 -23.76 16.21
N ASP A 92 -12.98 -23.34 14.95
CA ASP A 92 -13.82 -23.96 13.95
C ASP A 92 -13.23 -25.30 13.47
N GLY A 93 -13.99 -26.03 12.65
CA GLY A 93 -13.58 -27.31 12.08
C GLY A 93 -12.34 -27.26 11.17
N GLY A 94 -11.85 -26.07 10.82
CA GLY A 94 -10.61 -25.83 10.08
C GLY A 94 -9.43 -25.41 10.97
N GLY A 95 -9.61 -25.35 12.30
CA GLY A 95 -8.57 -24.97 13.24
C GLY A 95 -8.37 -23.46 13.39
N TYR A 96 -9.31 -22.64 12.95
CA TYR A 96 -9.27 -21.19 13.10
C TYR A 96 -9.98 -20.75 14.38
N LEU A 97 -9.37 -19.82 15.10
CA LEU A 97 -10.00 -19.22 16.29
C LEU A 97 -11.25 -18.43 15.88
N LYS A 98 -12.42 -18.80 16.42
CA LYS A 98 -13.68 -18.08 16.19
C LYS A 98 -14.30 -17.61 17.50
N LEU A 99 -15.15 -16.60 17.39
CA LEU A 99 -16.03 -16.16 18.47
C LEU A 99 -17.27 -17.03 18.52
N ASP A 100 -17.64 -17.51 19.72
CA ASP A 100 -18.93 -18.16 19.91
C ASP A 100 -20.04 -17.11 19.76
N ALA A 101 -20.94 -17.35 18.79
CA ALA A 101 -21.96 -16.41 18.37
C ALA A 101 -22.97 -16.03 19.47
N ASP A 102 -23.07 -16.82 20.52
CA ASP A 102 -24.05 -16.63 21.60
C ASP A 102 -23.52 -15.86 22.83
N ARG A 103 -22.27 -15.40 22.80
CA ARG A 103 -21.73 -14.56 23.87
C ARG A 103 -21.03 -13.35 23.30
N GLN A 104 -21.55 -12.19 23.62
CA GLN A 104 -20.86 -10.93 23.54
C GLN A 104 -19.67 -10.95 24.51
N VAL A 105 -18.51 -11.48 24.05
CA VAL A 105 -17.23 -10.97 24.56
C VAL A 105 -17.29 -9.49 24.24
N GLN A 106 -17.18 -8.67 25.26
CA GLN A 106 -17.12 -7.24 24.99
C GLN A 106 -15.84 -6.99 24.21
N PHE A 107 -15.97 -6.88 22.91
CA PHE A 107 -14.91 -6.46 22.00
C PHE A 107 -14.26 -5.15 22.47
N ALA A 108 -14.93 -4.39 23.32
CA ALA A 108 -14.39 -3.23 23.99
C ALA A 108 -13.00 -3.47 24.60
N ASP A 109 -12.78 -4.63 25.23
CA ASP A 109 -11.47 -4.91 25.86
C ASP A 109 -10.39 -5.23 24.83
N PHE A 110 -10.72 -5.96 23.76
CA PHE A 110 -9.80 -6.19 22.65
C PHE A 110 -9.56 -4.90 21.83
N PHE A 111 -10.57 -4.07 21.67
CA PHE A 111 -10.44 -2.76 21.01
C PHE A 111 -9.82 -1.69 21.91
N SER A 112 -9.80 -1.87 23.23
CA SER A 112 -9.07 -1.01 24.17
C SER A 112 -7.54 -1.23 24.11
N LEU A 113 -7.10 -2.36 23.57
CA LEU A 113 -5.69 -2.59 23.26
C LEU A 113 -5.23 -1.60 22.19
N SER A 114 -4.02 -1.08 22.34
CA SER A 114 -3.40 -0.34 21.25
C SER A 114 -3.37 -1.22 20.00
N ARG A 115 -3.38 -0.60 18.84
CA ARG A 115 -3.38 -1.33 17.58
C ARG A 115 -2.12 -2.20 17.41
N TRP A 116 -1.00 -1.77 17.99
CA TRP A 116 0.24 -2.53 18.07
C TRP A 116 0.07 -3.84 18.84
N GLU A 117 -0.50 -3.77 20.03
CA GLU A 117 -0.77 -4.96 20.85
C GLU A 117 -1.69 -5.95 20.14
N ARG A 118 -2.72 -5.45 19.40
CA ARG A 118 -3.59 -6.32 18.58
C ARG A 118 -2.84 -7.00 17.45
N MET A 119 -1.92 -6.28 16.80
CA MET A 119 -1.11 -6.84 15.71
C MET A 119 -0.12 -7.88 16.21
N GLU A 120 0.55 -7.65 17.33
CA GLU A 120 1.47 -8.61 17.94
C GLU A 120 0.76 -9.88 18.39
N ILE A 121 -0.39 -9.77 19.03
CA ILE A 121 -1.23 -10.94 19.42
C ILE A 121 -1.61 -11.76 18.19
N THR A 122 -1.99 -11.14 17.07
CA THR A 122 -2.32 -11.86 15.83
C THR A 122 -1.10 -12.50 15.18
N GLN A 123 0.06 -11.90 15.26
CA GLN A 123 1.31 -12.46 14.77
C GLN A 123 1.75 -13.69 15.59
N VAL A 124 1.72 -13.59 16.92
CA VAL A 124 2.06 -14.67 17.85
C VAL A 124 1.10 -15.86 17.70
N LEU A 125 -0.18 -15.60 17.46
CA LEU A 125 -1.18 -16.66 17.25
C LEU A 125 -1.10 -17.31 15.86
N GLY A 126 -0.14 -16.90 15.00
CA GLY A 126 0.01 -17.47 13.65
C GLY A 126 -1.21 -17.19 12.76
N LEU A 127 -2.10 -16.30 13.19
CA LEU A 127 -3.18 -15.79 12.35
C LEU A 127 -2.50 -15.05 11.22
N LYS A 128 -2.68 -15.47 9.97
CA LYS A 128 -2.14 -14.83 8.77
C LYS A 128 -2.67 -13.40 8.69
N ARG A 129 -2.05 -12.48 9.39
CA ARG A 129 -2.35 -11.06 9.30
C ARG A 129 -1.18 -10.34 8.66
N ALA A 130 -1.49 -9.30 7.92
CA ALA A 130 -0.51 -8.45 7.29
C ALA A 130 0.57 -8.04 8.30
N MET A 131 1.81 -8.50 8.08
CA MET A 131 2.96 -7.96 8.81
C MET A 131 3.09 -6.51 8.41
N MET A 132 3.27 -5.62 9.38
CA MET A 132 3.43 -4.20 9.11
C MET A 132 4.83 -3.73 9.51
N THR A 133 5.47 -3.03 8.59
CA THR A 133 6.71 -2.31 8.87
C THR A 133 6.45 -0.81 8.80
N ARG A 134 6.79 -0.08 9.86
CA ARG A 134 6.78 1.39 9.89
C ARG A 134 8.16 1.91 9.49
N ILE A 135 8.20 2.76 8.48
CA ILE A 135 9.43 3.36 7.96
C ILE A 135 9.35 4.88 8.14
N VAL A 136 10.38 5.45 8.72
CA VAL A 136 10.55 6.90 8.86
C VAL A 136 11.82 7.35 8.13
N SER A 137 11.91 8.62 7.81
CA SER A 137 13.16 9.21 7.32
C SER A 137 14.29 8.94 8.32
N PRO A 138 15.50 8.57 7.87
CA PRO A 138 16.65 8.36 8.78
C PRO A 138 17.01 9.58 9.62
N SER A 139 16.61 10.77 9.21
CA SER A 139 16.85 12.03 9.92
C SER A 139 15.60 12.91 9.77
N PRO A 140 14.51 12.61 10.51
CA PRO A 140 13.24 13.31 10.35
C PRO A 140 13.36 14.79 10.70
N LYS A 141 12.82 15.65 9.85
CA LYS A 141 12.68 17.09 10.12
C LYS A 141 11.23 17.52 9.91
N ALA A 142 10.84 18.62 10.54
CA ALA A 142 9.50 19.17 10.37
C ALA A 142 9.23 19.56 8.91
N ARG A 143 8.04 19.23 8.42
CA ARG A 143 7.56 19.59 7.07
C ARG A 143 8.39 19.00 5.92
N GLU A 144 8.95 17.82 6.09
CA GLU A 144 9.64 17.08 5.00
C GLU A 144 8.68 16.21 4.18
N TYR A 145 7.51 15.89 4.71
CA TYR A 145 6.46 15.15 4.03
C TYR A 145 6.95 13.82 3.44
N PHE A 146 7.72 13.07 4.22
CA PHE A 146 8.20 11.74 3.83
C PHE A 146 7.00 10.81 3.56
N GLY A 147 6.98 10.18 2.38
CA GLY A 147 5.85 9.36 1.94
C GLY A 147 4.79 10.11 1.13
N THR A 148 5.08 11.34 0.67
CA THR A 148 4.16 12.07 -0.24
C THR A 148 3.90 11.31 -1.54
N SER A 149 4.89 10.54 -1.99
CA SER A 149 4.80 9.60 -3.11
C SER A 149 5.53 8.31 -2.74
N VAL A 150 4.98 7.16 -3.11
CA VAL A 150 5.57 5.84 -2.87
C VAL A 150 5.45 4.97 -4.11
N SER A 151 6.45 4.12 -4.35
CA SER A 151 6.40 3.13 -5.41
C SER A 151 7.08 1.83 -4.97
N LEU A 152 6.41 0.71 -5.19
CA LEU A 152 6.87 -0.62 -4.84
C LEU A 152 7.14 -1.41 -6.13
N ASN A 153 8.27 -2.11 -6.20
CA ASN A 153 8.56 -2.96 -7.35
C ASN A 153 7.68 -4.23 -7.36
N ALA A 154 7.70 -4.98 -8.46
CA ALA A 154 6.86 -6.16 -8.66
C ALA A 154 7.02 -7.23 -7.58
N ALA A 155 8.23 -7.47 -7.10
CA ALA A 155 8.52 -8.44 -6.06
C ALA A 155 8.11 -7.96 -4.66
N GLY A 156 7.93 -6.66 -4.45
CA GLY A 156 7.67 -6.07 -3.14
C GLY A 156 8.91 -6.03 -2.24
N ASP A 157 10.11 -5.99 -2.82
CA ASP A 157 11.39 -6.00 -2.10
C ASP A 157 12.23 -4.74 -2.32
N CYS A 158 11.78 -3.83 -3.19
CA CYS A 158 12.37 -2.52 -3.44
C CYS A 158 11.28 -1.45 -3.37
N LEU A 159 11.47 -0.45 -2.52
CA LEU A 159 10.52 0.63 -2.24
C LEU A 159 11.21 1.98 -2.45
N ALA A 160 10.63 2.82 -3.30
CA ALA A 160 11.00 4.23 -3.41
C ALA A 160 10.01 5.09 -2.61
N VAL A 161 10.55 6.06 -1.87
CA VAL A 161 9.77 6.98 -1.04
C VAL A 161 10.19 8.41 -1.35
N GLY A 162 9.28 9.18 -1.88
CA GLY A 162 9.45 10.60 -2.15
C GLY A 162 9.21 11.46 -0.92
N MET A 163 9.96 12.55 -0.83
CA MET A 163 9.79 13.62 0.14
C MET A 163 10.31 14.94 -0.44
N MET A 164 10.30 16.02 0.33
CA MET A 164 10.93 17.28 -0.11
C MET A 164 12.40 17.05 -0.42
N ASN A 165 12.85 17.40 -1.63
CA ASN A 165 14.23 17.41 -2.11
C ASN A 165 14.95 16.05 -2.22
N LYS A 166 14.31 14.93 -1.84
CA LYS A 166 14.96 13.61 -1.79
C LYS A 166 14.02 12.51 -2.16
N VAL A 167 14.60 11.42 -2.66
CA VAL A 167 13.95 10.11 -2.69
C VAL A 167 14.85 9.14 -1.94
N TYR A 168 14.23 8.35 -1.09
CA TYR A 168 14.86 7.22 -0.43
C TYR A 168 14.49 5.94 -1.12
N VAL A 169 15.48 5.06 -1.35
CA VAL A 169 15.24 3.71 -1.87
C VAL A 169 15.60 2.71 -0.78
N TYR A 170 14.61 1.98 -0.35
CA TYR A 170 14.71 0.90 0.63
C TYR A 170 14.70 -0.44 -0.07
N THR A 171 15.46 -1.40 0.43
CA THR A 171 15.47 -2.77 -0.07
C THR A 171 15.28 -3.75 1.07
N ARG A 172 14.74 -4.91 0.76
CA ARG A 172 14.66 -6.01 1.73
C ARG A 172 15.99 -6.76 1.83
N ARG A 173 16.31 -7.16 3.04
CA ARG A 173 17.39 -8.10 3.33
C ARG A 173 16.94 -9.53 2.98
N LYS A 174 17.90 -10.43 2.87
CA LYS A 174 17.60 -11.87 2.67
C LYS A 174 16.78 -12.48 3.82
N SER A 175 16.79 -11.86 5.00
CA SER A 175 15.93 -12.21 6.14
C SER A 175 14.46 -11.87 5.94
N GLY A 176 14.11 -11.12 4.91
CA GLY A 176 12.75 -10.59 4.68
C GLY A 176 12.49 -9.23 5.31
N GLU A 177 13.36 -8.72 6.15
CA GLU A 177 13.22 -7.43 6.81
C GLU A 177 13.62 -6.26 5.90
N TRP A 178 12.97 -5.13 6.05
CA TRP A 178 13.35 -3.90 5.37
C TRP A 178 14.63 -3.30 5.96
N ASN A 179 15.56 -2.91 5.09
CA ASN A 179 16.77 -2.18 5.50
C ASN A 179 16.42 -0.70 5.75
N THR A 180 15.86 -0.40 6.92
CA THR A 180 15.41 0.95 7.27
C THR A 180 16.53 1.87 7.74
N SER A 181 17.66 1.33 8.17
CA SER A 181 18.77 2.10 8.76
C SER A 181 19.72 2.70 7.71
N THR A 182 19.83 2.10 6.54
CA THR A 182 20.77 2.53 5.48
C THR A 182 20.10 2.53 4.10
N PRO A 183 19.06 3.34 3.88
CA PRO A 183 18.48 3.50 2.55
C PRO A 183 19.47 4.17 1.60
N ILE A 184 19.26 3.97 0.32
CA ILE A 184 19.93 4.76 -0.71
C ILE A 184 19.24 6.11 -0.78
N VAL A 185 20.02 7.18 -0.81
CA VAL A 185 19.53 8.56 -0.82
C VAL A 185 19.84 9.17 -2.18
N LEU A 186 18.81 9.65 -2.86
CA LEU A 186 18.90 10.39 -4.10
C LEU A 186 18.55 11.85 -3.80
N GLU A 187 19.57 12.72 -3.79
CA GLU A 187 19.41 14.15 -3.52
C GLU A 187 19.51 14.94 -4.82
N TYR A 188 18.58 15.88 -5.04
CA TYR A 188 18.46 16.57 -6.32
C TYR A 188 18.94 18.02 -6.31
N TYR A 189 19.11 18.61 -5.13
CA TYR A 189 19.50 20.01 -5.01
C TYR A 189 20.54 20.24 -3.93
N GLN A 190 21.54 21.06 -4.29
CA GLN A 190 22.57 21.52 -3.38
C GLN A 190 22.21 22.86 -2.68
N SER A 191 21.02 23.40 -2.88
CA SER A 191 20.61 24.68 -2.32
C SER A 191 19.39 24.53 -1.41
N ASP A 192 19.29 25.41 -0.41
CA ASP A 192 18.23 25.48 0.62
C ASP A 192 16.81 25.76 0.08
N HIS A 193 16.56 25.54 -1.19
CA HIS A 193 15.30 25.83 -1.85
C HIS A 193 14.44 24.58 -1.96
N TYR A 194 13.19 24.72 -1.57
CA TYR A 194 12.18 23.65 -1.47
C TYR A 194 11.82 23.11 -2.86
N GLY A 195 12.35 21.95 -3.23
CA GLY A 195 11.88 21.15 -4.35
C GLY A 195 11.04 19.99 -3.84
N PHE A 196 9.97 19.61 -4.54
CA PHE A 196 9.17 18.43 -4.20
C PHE A 196 9.50 17.31 -5.16
N SER A 197 9.68 16.10 -4.64
CA SER A 197 9.53 14.87 -5.40
C SER A 197 8.03 14.58 -5.50
N TRP A 198 7.39 15.15 -6.51
CA TRP A 198 5.93 15.06 -6.69
C TRP A 198 5.46 13.64 -6.99
N ASP A 199 6.29 12.89 -7.69
CA ASP A 199 5.95 11.55 -8.13
C ASP A 199 7.22 10.70 -8.28
N VAL A 200 7.13 9.43 -7.90
CA VAL A 200 8.21 8.43 -8.04
C VAL A 200 7.62 7.13 -8.60
N CYS A 201 8.35 6.49 -9.51
CA CYS A 201 7.92 5.25 -10.12
C CYS A 201 9.10 4.30 -10.33
N LEU A 202 9.02 3.08 -9.76
CA LEU A 202 9.96 2.00 -9.97
C LEU A 202 9.51 1.10 -11.14
N ASP A 203 10.46 0.56 -11.88
CA ASP A 203 10.20 -0.56 -12.78
C ASP A 203 9.94 -1.86 -12.00
N ALA A 204 9.47 -2.89 -12.68
CA ALA A 204 9.14 -4.18 -12.06
C ALA A 204 10.35 -4.85 -11.38
N ALA A 205 11.54 -4.66 -11.90
CA ALA A 205 12.77 -5.24 -11.35
C ALA A 205 13.35 -4.44 -10.18
N GLY A 206 12.87 -3.20 -9.93
CA GLY A 206 13.51 -2.28 -8.98
C GLY A 206 14.91 -1.86 -9.42
N GLY A 207 15.13 -1.79 -10.74
CA GLY A 207 16.40 -1.42 -11.37
C GLY A 207 16.39 -0.06 -12.06
N CYS A 208 15.21 0.49 -12.29
CA CYS A 208 14.99 1.81 -12.88
C CYS A 208 14.02 2.60 -12.01
N LEU A 209 14.38 3.81 -11.64
CA LEU A 209 13.55 4.73 -10.87
C LEU A 209 13.38 6.04 -11.65
N ALA A 210 12.16 6.30 -12.07
CA ALA A 210 11.77 7.60 -12.59
C ALA A 210 11.28 8.50 -11.44
N LEU A 211 11.52 9.80 -11.58
CA LEU A 211 11.10 10.80 -10.61
C LEU A 211 10.80 12.13 -11.29
N ALA A 212 9.88 12.84 -10.72
CA ALA A 212 9.56 14.21 -11.06
C ALA A 212 9.99 15.14 -9.92
N ALA A 213 10.85 16.11 -10.22
CA ALA A 213 11.36 17.05 -9.25
C ALA A 213 11.09 18.48 -9.72
N SER A 214 10.71 19.37 -8.79
CA SER A 214 10.62 20.80 -9.05
C SER A 214 11.76 21.54 -8.34
N GLY A 215 12.45 22.44 -9.06
CA GLY A 215 13.39 23.37 -8.44
C GLY A 215 12.70 24.52 -7.72
N ALA A 216 13.48 25.30 -6.99
CA ALA A 216 13.01 26.49 -6.27
C ALA A 216 12.38 27.54 -7.17
N ASN A 217 12.86 27.64 -8.39
CA ASN A 217 12.27 28.47 -9.43
C ASN A 217 11.35 27.60 -10.26
N SER A 218 10.12 28.08 -10.48
CA SER A 218 9.10 27.40 -11.29
C SER A 218 9.57 26.99 -12.69
N SER A 219 10.68 27.49 -13.16
CA SER A 219 11.31 27.20 -14.45
C SER A 219 12.23 25.96 -14.45
N GLU A 220 12.51 25.32 -13.30
CA GLU A 220 13.45 24.19 -13.21
C GLU A 220 12.77 22.86 -12.86
N LYS A 221 11.62 22.62 -13.43
CA LYS A 221 10.94 21.32 -13.27
C LYS A 221 11.56 20.30 -14.20
N ARG A 222 11.93 19.14 -13.66
CA ARG A 222 12.69 18.13 -14.38
C ARG A 222 12.11 16.75 -14.11
N VAL A 223 12.18 15.91 -15.12
CA VAL A 223 11.98 14.48 -15.00
C VAL A 223 13.33 13.80 -15.13
N GLY A 224 13.62 12.86 -14.25
CA GLY A 224 14.89 12.16 -14.24
C GLY A 224 14.69 10.65 -14.06
N VAL A 225 15.68 9.91 -14.52
CA VAL A 225 15.73 8.45 -14.35
C VAL A 225 17.07 8.08 -13.75
N HIS A 226 17.03 7.36 -12.62
CA HIS A 226 18.18 6.67 -12.05
C HIS A 226 18.16 5.20 -12.47
N MET A 227 19.33 4.68 -12.81
CA MET A 227 19.51 3.28 -13.18
C MET A 227 20.33 2.55 -12.11
N ARG A 228 19.99 1.29 -11.89
CA ARG A 228 20.74 0.39 -11.02
C ARG A 228 21.54 -0.59 -11.86
N THR A 229 22.85 -0.47 -11.86
CA THR A 229 23.74 -1.34 -12.63
C THR A 229 24.55 -2.22 -11.68
N ASN A 230 24.53 -3.52 -11.89
CA ASN A 230 25.22 -4.50 -11.03
C ASN A 230 24.87 -4.35 -9.53
N GLY A 231 23.61 -4.03 -9.22
CA GLY A 231 23.14 -3.85 -7.86
C GLY A 231 23.42 -2.48 -7.24
N VAL A 232 24.10 -1.58 -7.94
CA VAL A 232 24.49 -0.23 -7.47
C VAL A 232 23.69 0.82 -8.23
N TRP A 233 23.03 1.72 -7.48
CA TRP A 233 22.32 2.85 -8.04
C TRP A 233 23.29 3.95 -8.49
N ASP A 234 23.09 4.51 -9.67
CA ASP A 234 23.77 5.74 -10.07
C ASP A 234 23.11 6.94 -9.36
N VAL A 235 23.64 7.27 -8.20
CA VAL A 235 23.12 8.37 -7.37
C VAL A 235 23.62 9.74 -7.86
N VAL A 236 24.64 9.79 -8.72
CA VAL A 236 25.34 11.02 -9.10
C VAL A 236 24.89 11.54 -10.46
N LYS A 237 24.55 10.67 -11.38
CA LYS A 237 24.31 11.00 -12.80
C LYS A 237 22.97 10.47 -13.31
N PRO A 238 21.83 10.96 -12.83
CA PRO A 238 20.55 10.59 -13.42
C PRO A 238 20.48 11.05 -14.88
N VAL A 239 19.72 10.32 -15.65
CA VAL A 239 19.33 10.75 -16.99
C VAL A 239 18.22 11.79 -16.86
N TRP A 240 18.54 13.06 -17.11
CA TRP A 240 17.57 14.15 -17.09
C TRP A 240 16.91 14.32 -18.46
N PHE A 241 15.60 14.49 -18.47
CA PHE A 241 14.82 14.77 -19.67
C PHE A 241 14.59 16.27 -19.81
N PRO A 242 14.77 16.83 -21.01
CA PRO A 242 14.51 18.24 -21.25
C PRO A 242 13.01 18.53 -21.13
N ALA A 243 12.67 19.59 -20.40
CA ALA A 243 11.31 20.09 -20.39
C ALA A 243 10.97 20.62 -21.80
N PRO A 244 9.80 20.31 -22.35
CA PRO A 244 9.33 20.93 -23.59
C PRO A 244 9.32 22.47 -23.44
N SER A 245 9.57 23.18 -24.56
CA SER A 245 9.51 24.64 -24.58
C SER A 245 8.15 25.15 -24.11
N HIS A 246 8.17 26.23 -23.31
CA HIS A 246 6.96 26.87 -22.78
C HIS A 246 6.17 26.07 -21.73
N THR A 247 6.72 24.97 -21.20
CA THR A 247 6.08 24.27 -20.07
C THR A 247 6.29 25.00 -18.76
N GLU A 248 5.26 25.10 -17.94
CA GLU A 248 5.37 25.60 -16.59
C GLU A 248 5.70 24.46 -15.60
N ILE A 249 5.07 23.30 -15.82
CA ILE A 249 5.34 22.10 -15.03
C ILE A 249 5.60 20.94 -15.99
N PHE A 250 6.75 20.31 -15.86
CA PHE A 250 7.13 19.08 -16.52
C PHE A 250 7.25 17.97 -15.49
N GLY A 251 6.57 16.84 -15.72
CA GLY A 251 6.50 15.73 -14.77
C GLY A 251 5.48 15.95 -13.65
N ILE A 252 4.37 16.65 -13.91
CA ILE A 252 3.27 16.77 -12.94
C ILE A 252 2.67 15.40 -12.57
N SER A 253 2.80 14.43 -13.45
CA SER A 253 2.52 13.01 -13.28
C SER A 253 3.48 12.23 -14.15
N ILE A 254 4.02 11.14 -13.66
CA ILE A 254 4.90 10.24 -14.41
C ILE A 254 4.45 8.80 -14.25
N SER A 255 4.74 7.98 -15.24
CA SER A 255 4.52 6.53 -15.16
C SER A 255 5.58 5.79 -15.99
N LEU A 256 6.07 4.67 -15.46
CA LEU A 256 7.13 3.87 -16.05
C LEU A 256 6.59 2.49 -16.43
N SER A 257 7.00 1.97 -17.58
CA SER A 257 6.71 0.58 -17.97
C SER A 257 7.41 -0.41 -17.00
N ALA A 258 6.87 -1.61 -16.88
CA ALA A 258 7.47 -2.67 -16.05
C ALA A 258 8.90 -3.05 -16.49
N ALA A 259 9.21 -2.93 -17.78
CA ALA A 259 10.54 -3.17 -18.30
C ALA A 259 11.52 -2.00 -18.02
N GLY A 260 11.04 -0.86 -17.52
CA GLY A 260 11.85 0.34 -17.35
C GLY A 260 12.34 0.97 -18.66
N ASP A 261 11.64 0.71 -19.77
CA ASP A 261 12.02 1.15 -21.13
C ASP A 261 11.07 2.17 -21.74
N GLY A 262 9.95 2.43 -21.09
CA GLY A 262 8.96 3.44 -21.48
C GLY A 262 8.61 4.33 -20.31
N LEU A 263 8.80 5.64 -20.45
CA LEU A 263 8.46 6.67 -19.46
C LEU A 263 7.48 7.66 -20.07
N VAL A 264 6.32 7.82 -19.44
CA VAL A 264 5.40 8.92 -19.77
C VAL A 264 5.52 10.02 -18.75
N ALA A 265 5.53 11.28 -19.21
CA ALA A 265 5.58 12.45 -18.36
C ALA A 265 4.56 13.49 -18.79
N GLY A 266 3.68 13.87 -17.88
CA GLY A 266 2.68 14.92 -18.07
C GLY A 266 3.30 16.32 -18.01
N CYS A 267 2.74 17.22 -18.81
CA CYS A 267 3.19 18.61 -18.92
C CYS A 267 2.02 19.56 -18.71
N GLU A 268 2.21 20.57 -17.89
CA GLU A 268 1.28 21.68 -17.76
C GLU A 268 1.83 22.94 -18.43
N TYR A 269 1.00 23.56 -19.25
CA TYR A 269 1.30 24.83 -19.89
C TYR A 269 0.40 25.95 -19.32
N LYS A 270 0.84 27.21 -19.43
CA LYS A 270 -0.05 28.36 -19.27
C LYS A 270 -0.17 29.12 -20.59
N PRO A 271 -1.37 29.36 -21.04
CA PRO A 271 -2.67 28.92 -20.49
C PRO A 271 -2.84 27.40 -20.63
N ALA A 272 -3.56 26.77 -19.70
CA ALA A 272 -3.77 25.32 -19.56
C ALA A 272 -4.42 24.64 -20.80
N LEU A 273 -4.81 25.40 -21.80
CA LEU A 273 -5.35 24.96 -23.09
C LEU A 273 -4.37 24.11 -23.92
N HIS A 274 -3.07 24.13 -23.58
CA HIS A 274 -2.02 23.45 -24.35
C HIS A 274 -1.28 22.39 -23.52
N SER A 275 -1.84 22.00 -22.38
CA SER A 275 -1.27 20.90 -21.58
C SER A 275 -1.21 19.63 -22.41
N THR A 276 -0.15 18.85 -22.24
CA THR A 276 0.12 17.63 -23.02
C THR A 276 0.94 16.63 -22.20
N PHE A 277 1.43 15.58 -22.83
CA PHE A 277 2.36 14.62 -22.25
C PHE A 277 3.34 14.13 -23.33
N HIS A 278 4.45 13.56 -22.87
CA HIS A 278 5.46 12.99 -23.73
C HIS A 278 5.79 11.56 -23.30
N ILE A 279 6.02 10.67 -24.25
CA ILE A 279 6.57 9.34 -24.00
C ILE A 279 8.01 9.31 -24.45
N PHE A 280 8.90 8.93 -23.55
CA PHE A 280 10.31 8.67 -23.80
C PHE A 280 10.54 7.17 -23.83
N THR A 281 11.45 6.72 -24.69
CA THR A 281 11.77 5.30 -24.83
C THR A 281 13.24 5.04 -24.54
N CYS A 282 13.53 3.87 -23.99
CA CYS A 282 14.86 3.38 -23.72
C CYS A 282 15.14 2.16 -24.59
N THR A 283 16.27 2.15 -25.29
CA THR A 283 16.71 1.01 -26.09
C THR A 283 18.12 0.63 -25.68
N ASN A 284 18.32 -0.63 -25.28
CA ASN A 284 19.61 -1.13 -24.80
C ASN A 284 20.21 -0.26 -23.65
N GLY A 285 19.37 0.21 -22.72
CA GLY A 285 19.79 1.04 -21.61
C GLY A 285 20.06 2.51 -21.94
N ILE A 286 19.82 2.93 -23.17
CA ILE A 286 20.00 4.31 -23.63
C ILE A 286 18.65 4.97 -23.86
N TRP A 287 18.36 6.04 -23.13
CA TRP A 287 17.13 6.83 -23.26
C TRP A 287 17.22 7.81 -24.44
N ASP A 288 16.24 7.78 -25.34
CA ASP A 288 16.05 8.83 -26.33
C ASP A 288 15.36 10.04 -25.68
N ARG A 289 16.14 11.04 -25.34
CA ARG A 289 15.66 12.25 -24.67
C ARG A 289 15.21 13.33 -25.64
N GLU A 290 15.72 13.29 -26.87
CA GLU A 290 15.55 14.36 -27.85
C GLU A 290 14.31 14.14 -28.74
N ASN A 291 13.89 12.88 -28.90
CA ASN A 291 12.78 12.52 -29.79
C ASN A 291 11.63 11.83 -29.06
N PRO A 292 10.97 12.50 -28.10
CA PRO A 292 9.81 11.90 -27.43
C PRO A 292 8.67 11.65 -28.42
N ILE A 293 7.92 10.60 -28.18
CA ILE A 293 6.67 10.35 -28.89
C ILE A 293 5.65 11.38 -28.40
N LYS A 294 5.13 12.19 -29.34
CA LYS A 294 4.14 13.24 -29.08
C LYS A 294 2.77 12.80 -29.55
N PHE A 295 1.74 13.19 -28.82
CA PHE A 295 0.35 12.93 -29.15
C PHE A 295 -0.35 14.25 -29.50
N PRO A 296 -1.25 14.24 -30.48
CA PRO A 296 -2.06 15.42 -30.78
C PRO A 296 -2.96 15.72 -29.57
N VAL A 297 -3.00 17.00 -29.20
CA VAL A 297 -3.94 17.48 -28.19
C VAL A 297 -5.33 17.52 -28.81
N PRO A 298 -6.34 16.84 -28.24
CA PRO A 298 -7.69 16.89 -28.80
C PRO A 298 -8.22 18.31 -28.87
N LEU A 299 -8.90 18.65 -29.96
CA LEU A 299 -9.54 19.96 -30.13
C LEU A 299 -10.52 20.20 -28.96
N SER A 300 -10.55 21.42 -28.44
CA SER A 300 -11.38 21.80 -27.29
C SER A 300 -11.06 21.09 -25.97
N SER A 301 -9.88 20.44 -25.83
CA SER A 301 -9.47 19.85 -24.56
C SER A 301 -8.85 20.89 -23.63
N TYR A 302 -9.05 20.68 -22.33
CA TYR A 302 -8.47 21.47 -21.25
C TYR A 302 -7.76 20.54 -20.26
N GLU A 303 -6.65 20.98 -19.68
CA GLU A 303 -5.83 20.16 -18.74
C GLU A 303 -5.40 18.77 -19.27
N PHE A 304 -5.38 18.58 -20.58
CA PHE A 304 -5.02 17.31 -21.20
C PHE A 304 -3.57 16.90 -20.89
N GLY A 305 -3.38 15.70 -20.34
CA GLY A 305 -2.04 15.19 -20.02
C GLY A 305 -1.49 15.59 -18.64
N LYS A 306 -2.27 16.27 -17.78
CA LYS A 306 -1.84 16.54 -16.40
C LYS A 306 -1.74 15.30 -15.53
N ALA A 307 -2.54 14.28 -15.78
CA ALA A 307 -2.41 12.97 -15.16
C ALA A 307 -2.32 11.92 -16.24
N VAL A 308 -1.35 11.03 -16.11
CA VAL A 308 -1.01 9.99 -17.08
C VAL A 308 -0.64 8.70 -16.38
N VAL A 309 -1.08 7.56 -16.90
CA VAL A 309 -0.69 6.23 -16.41
C VAL A 309 -0.45 5.31 -17.60
N LEU A 310 0.72 4.67 -17.62
CA LEU A 310 1.11 3.67 -18.59
C LEU A 310 0.89 2.27 -18.00
N SER A 311 0.29 1.35 -18.75
CA SER A 311 0.21 -0.05 -18.31
C SER A 311 1.61 -0.65 -18.14
N ALA A 312 1.76 -1.64 -17.27
CA ALA A 312 3.04 -2.30 -17.04
C ALA A 312 3.65 -2.89 -18.33
N ALA A 313 2.81 -3.43 -19.21
CA ALA A 313 3.24 -3.91 -20.53
C ALA A 313 3.64 -2.79 -21.50
N GLY A 314 3.43 -1.53 -21.17
CA GLY A 314 3.77 -0.39 -22.05
C GLY A 314 2.93 -0.30 -23.32
N ASN A 315 1.75 -0.93 -23.35
CA ASN A 315 0.89 -1.05 -24.53
C ASN A 315 -0.45 -0.31 -24.42
N CYS A 316 -0.77 0.20 -23.23
CA CYS A 316 -1.97 0.99 -22.97
C CYS A 316 -1.61 2.21 -22.13
N LEU A 317 -2.14 3.36 -22.51
CA LEU A 317 -1.92 4.64 -21.83
C LEU A 317 -3.26 5.30 -21.55
N ALA A 318 -3.50 5.65 -20.30
CA ALA A 318 -4.63 6.47 -19.89
C ALA A 318 -4.16 7.90 -19.62
N VAL A 319 -4.94 8.88 -20.07
CA VAL A 319 -4.63 10.31 -20.00
C VAL A 319 -5.87 11.07 -19.55
N HIS A 320 -5.78 11.85 -18.48
CA HIS A 320 -6.87 12.72 -18.07
C HIS A 320 -6.87 14.04 -18.86
N GLY A 321 -8.05 14.53 -19.15
CA GLY A 321 -8.31 15.85 -19.72
C GLY A 321 -9.79 16.17 -19.65
N TYR A 322 -10.15 17.38 -20.09
CA TYR A 322 -11.56 17.76 -20.26
C TYR A 322 -11.89 17.77 -21.74
N ASP A 323 -12.98 17.10 -22.12
CA ASP A 323 -13.57 17.20 -23.46
C ASP A 323 -14.51 18.38 -23.49
N ASP A 324 -14.49 19.11 -24.56
CA ASP A 324 -15.31 20.33 -24.75
C ASP A 324 -15.27 21.32 -23.56
N TYR A 325 -14.06 21.44 -22.94
CA TYR A 325 -13.74 22.29 -21.78
C TYR A 325 -14.50 21.99 -20.47
N THR A 326 -15.45 21.09 -20.47
CA THR A 326 -16.37 20.88 -19.34
C THR A 326 -16.49 19.42 -18.89
N ILE A 327 -16.35 18.46 -19.80
CA ILE A 327 -16.58 17.05 -19.52
C ILE A 327 -15.25 16.40 -19.15
N SER A 328 -15.09 16.04 -17.87
CA SER A 328 -13.93 15.30 -17.43
C SER A 328 -13.87 13.94 -18.10
N THR A 329 -12.77 13.65 -18.78
CA THR A 329 -12.63 12.50 -19.68
C THR A 329 -11.28 11.82 -19.49
N ILE A 330 -11.26 10.50 -19.49
CA ILE A 330 -10.04 9.71 -19.64
C ILE A 330 -9.93 9.28 -21.09
N TYR A 331 -8.84 9.68 -21.72
CA TYR A 331 -8.47 9.27 -23.07
C TYR A 331 -7.57 8.04 -22.98
N VAL A 332 -7.97 6.94 -23.58
CA VAL A 332 -7.21 5.68 -23.58
C VAL A 332 -6.62 5.45 -24.95
N TYR A 333 -5.31 5.36 -25.01
CA TYR A 333 -4.52 5.06 -26.21
C TYR A 333 -3.98 3.63 -26.12
N THR A 334 -3.92 2.95 -27.26
CA THR A 334 -3.37 1.60 -27.33
C THR A 334 -2.17 1.54 -28.29
N ARG A 335 -1.24 0.65 -28.00
CA ARG A 335 -0.05 0.38 -28.81
C ARG A 335 -0.16 -1.03 -29.37
N THR A 336 -0.18 -1.15 -30.70
CA THR A 336 -0.27 -2.43 -31.40
C THR A 336 0.96 -2.60 -32.29
N ASN A 337 1.66 -3.74 -32.18
CA ASN A 337 2.89 -4.00 -32.93
C ASN A 337 3.94 -2.88 -32.80
N GLY A 338 4.07 -2.30 -31.59
CA GLY A 338 5.03 -1.23 -31.33
C GLY A 338 4.58 0.17 -31.76
N ILE A 339 3.42 0.33 -32.40
CA ILE A 339 2.91 1.61 -32.91
C ILE A 339 1.72 2.06 -32.08
N TRP A 340 1.76 3.30 -31.58
CA TRP A 340 0.66 3.93 -30.89
C TRP A 340 -0.41 4.41 -31.86
N ASP A 341 -1.68 4.07 -31.59
CA ASP A 341 -2.82 4.76 -32.19
C ASP A 341 -2.97 6.11 -31.48
N ARG A 342 -2.47 7.17 -32.11
CA ARG A 342 -2.44 8.52 -31.54
C ARG A 342 -3.63 9.37 -31.94
N GLU A 343 -4.33 9.01 -33.02
CA GLU A 343 -5.37 9.85 -33.62
C GLU A 343 -6.77 9.53 -33.11
N THR A 344 -6.99 8.26 -32.66
CA THR A 344 -8.33 7.79 -32.31
C THR A 344 -8.39 7.21 -30.88
N PRO A 345 -8.15 8.02 -29.84
CA PRO A 345 -8.26 7.55 -28.46
C PRO A 345 -9.69 7.13 -28.11
N ILE A 346 -9.81 6.12 -27.29
CA ILE A 346 -11.08 5.77 -26.69
C ILE A 346 -11.35 6.76 -25.57
N LYS A 347 -12.52 7.40 -25.60
CA LYS A 347 -12.95 8.35 -24.57
C LYS A 347 -13.84 7.61 -23.55
N LEU A 348 -13.44 7.65 -22.28
CA LEU A 348 -14.25 7.25 -21.15
C LEU A 348 -14.68 8.54 -20.47
N SER A 349 -15.95 8.90 -20.63
CA SER A 349 -16.54 10.11 -20.04
C SER A 349 -17.63 9.68 -19.08
N HIS A 350 -17.90 10.48 -18.08
CA HIS A 350 -19.01 10.22 -17.18
C HIS A 350 -20.35 10.37 -17.92
N LEU A 351 -21.30 9.47 -17.63
CA LEU A 351 -22.64 9.48 -18.24
C LEU A 351 -23.41 10.77 -17.92
N GLU A 352 -24.19 11.24 -18.90
CA GLU A 352 -24.85 12.54 -18.97
C GLU A 352 -25.62 12.98 -17.72
N GLY A 353 -25.57 14.30 -17.46
CA GLY A 353 -26.52 15.03 -16.61
C GLY A 353 -26.11 15.26 -15.16
N GLN A 354 -24.93 14.83 -14.72
CA GLN A 354 -24.40 15.16 -13.38
C GLN A 354 -23.07 15.91 -13.52
N SER A 355 -22.88 16.96 -12.73
CA SER A 355 -21.60 17.65 -12.59
C SER A 355 -20.60 16.71 -11.89
N SER A 356 -20.09 15.74 -12.63
CA SER A 356 -19.11 14.78 -12.12
C SER A 356 -17.74 15.09 -12.71
N VAL A 357 -16.74 14.93 -11.89
CA VAL A 357 -15.34 15.13 -12.26
C VAL A 357 -14.59 13.84 -12.01
N PHE A 358 -13.98 13.26 -13.04
CA PHE A 358 -12.96 12.26 -12.80
C PHE A 358 -11.84 12.90 -12.01
N SER A 359 -11.41 12.22 -10.97
CA SER A 359 -10.21 12.65 -10.25
C SER A 359 -8.99 12.41 -11.13
N LYS A 360 -7.90 13.13 -10.85
CA LYS A 360 -6.60 12.91 -11.51
C LYS A 360 -5.91 11.64 -11.03
N VAL A 361 -6.64 10.79 -10.31
CA VAL A 361 -6.15 9.55 -9.73
C VAL A 361 -6.80 8.38 -10.45
N PHE A 362 -5.99 7.60 -11.14
CA PHE A 362 -6.42 6.39 -11.83
C PHE A 362 -5.24 5.42 -11.95
N SER A 363 -5.52 4.14 -12.12
CA SER A 363 -4.53 3.06 -12.21
C SER A 363 -4.94 2.07 -13.28
N LEU A 364 -3.96 1.59 -14.06
CA LEU A 364 -4.09 0.52 -15.06
C LEU A 364 -3.45 -0.76 -14.54
N ASN A 365 -4.06 -1.90 -14.83
CA ASN A 365 -3.40 -3.19 -14.64
C ASN A 365 -2.32 -3.43 -15.71
N ALA A 366 -1.56 -4.54 -15.59
CA ALA A 366 -0.40 -4.79 -16.45
C ALA A 366 -0.75 -4.85 -17.94
N GLU A 367 -1.82 -5.52 -18.30
CA GLU A 367 -2.26 -5.70 -19.69
C GLU A 367 -2.99 -4.47 -20.24
N GLY A 368 -3.34 -3.50 -19.40
CA GLY A 368 -4.12 -2.33 -19.81
C GLY A 368 -5.54 -2.68 -20.25
N ASP A 369 -6.13 -3.71 -19.65
CA ASP A 369 -7.51 -4.12 -19.90
C ASP A 369 -8.46 -3.81 -18.73
N ARG A 370 -7.92 -3.29 -17.62
CA ARG A 370 -8.66 -2.79 -16.47
C ARG A 370 -8.13 -1.42 -16.06
N LEU A 371 -9.05 -0.48 -15.89
CA LEU A 371 -8.76 0.90 -15.51
C LEU A 371 -9.65 1.31 -14.35
N ALA A 372 -9.05 1.55 -13.18
CA ALA A 372 -9.73 2.14 -12.04
C ALA A 372 -9.59 3.67 -12.08
N VAL A 373 -10.69 4.39 -11.86
CA VAL A 373 -10.75 5.87 -11.91
C VAL A 373 -11.53 6.39 -10.71
N GLY A 374 -10.97 7.34 -9.98
CA GLY A 374 -11.71 8.07 -8.94
C GLY A 374 -12.73 9.03 -9.55
N VAL A 375 -13.92 9.10 -8.96
CA VAL A 375 -15.03 9.94 -9.44
C VAL A 375 -15.57 10.80 -8.30
N GLY A 376 -15.61 12.11 -8.52
CA GLY A 376 -16.21 13.07 -7.59
C GLY A 376 -17.52 13.63 -8.14
N PHE A 377 -18.56 13.73 -7.29
CA PHE A 377 -19.85 14.34 -7.63
C PHE A 377 -20.12 15.53 -6.72
N TYR A 378 -20.62 16.60 -7.30
CA TYR A 378 -21.15 17.72 -6.55
C TYR A 378 -22.66 17.50 -6.33
N LYS A 379 -23.03 16.96 -5.18
CA LYS A 379 -24.43 16.88 -4.75
C LYS A 379 -24.69 17.95 -3.68
N SER A 380 -25.30 19.05 -4.06
CA SER A 380 -25.62 20.18 -3.19
C SER A 380 -24.43 20.73 -2.35
N THR A 381 -24.18 20.26 -1.15
CA THR A 381 -23.06 20.67 -0.29
C THR A 381 -22.03 19.57 -0.04
N ASN A 382 -22.29 18.33 -0.48
CA ASN A 382 -21.43 17.16 -0.22
C ASN A 382 -20.83 16.64 -1.51
N ILE A 383 -19.51 16.43 -1.52
CA ILE A 383 -18.80 15.70 -2.57
C ILE A 383 -18.96 14.21 -2.26
N VAL A 384 -19.69 13.49 -3.10
CA VAL A 384 -19.72 12.02 -3.04
C VAL A 384 -18.61 11.51 -3.92
N ARG A 385 -17.76 10.63 -3.40
CA ARG A 385 -16.65 10.03 -4.14
C ARG A 385 -16.89 8.55 -4.34
N GLU A 386 -16.70 8.11 -5.55
CA GLU A 386 -16.79 6.72 -5.98
C GLU A 386 -15.55 6.35 -6.77
N VAL A 387 -15.33 5.06 -6.96
CA VAL A 387 -14.30 4.54 -7.87
C VAL A 387 -15.00 3.69 -8.92
N TYR A 388 -14.70 3.96 -10.18
CA TYR A 388 -15.21 3.20 -11.32
C TYR A 388 -14.08 2.33 -11.88
N LEU A 389 -14.36 1.06 -12.07
CA LEU A 389 -13.48 0.13 -12.75
C LEU A 389 -14.06 -0.22 -14.12
N TYR A 390 -13.39 0.29 -15.14
CA TYR A 390 -13.69 -0.04 -16.52
C TYR A 390 -12.92 -1.29 -16.93
N THR A 391 -13.56 -2.14 -17.75
CA THR A 391 -12.96 -3.38 -18.25
C THR A 391 -12.97 -3.40 -19.78
N ARG A 392 -11.94 -4.00 -20.37
CA ARG A 392 -11.78 -4.20 -21.81
C ARG A 392 -11.83 -5.69 -22.13
N THR A 393 -12.78 -6.11 -22.95
CA THR A 393 -12.93 -7.48 -23.38
C THR A 393 -12.83 -7.55 -24.90
N ASN A 394 -12.00 -8.43 -25.43
CA ASN A 394 -11.75 -8.57 -26.87
C ASN A 394 -11.40 -7.22 -27.55
N GLY A 395 -10.62 -6.38 -26.88
CA GLY A 395 -10.20 -5.08 -27.38
C GLY A 395 -11.23 -3.94 -27.22
N ILE A 396 -12.43 -4.23 -26.72
CA ILE A 396 -13.54 -3.26 -26.57
C ILE A 396 -13.72 -2.91 -25.09
N TRP A 397 -13.66 -1.63 -24.76
CA TRP A 397 -13.96 -1.12 -23.43
C TRP A 397 -15.48 -1.06 -23.19
N ASP A 398 -15.95 -1.63 -22.05
CA ASP A 398 -17.31 -1.40 -21.58
C ASP A 398 -17.37 0.00 -20.94
N ARG A 399 -17.86 0.96 -21.70
CA ARG A 399 -17.96 2.37 -21.31
C ARG A 399 -19.21 2.67 -20.50
N GLU A 400 -20.24 1.86 -20.64
CA GLU A 400 -21.57 2.15 -20.08
C GLU A 400 -21.78 1.48 -18.72
N ASN A 401 -21.11 0.35 -18.46
CA ASN A 401 -21.33 -0.46 -17.25
C ASN A 401 -20.04 -0.66 -16.43
N PRO A 402 -19.38 0.41 -15.96
CA PRO A 402 -18.24 0.23 -15.06
C PRO A 402 -18.69 -0.40 -13.74
N ILE A 403 -17.82 -1.20 -13.15
CA ILE A 403 -18.02 -1.68 -11.78
C ILE A 403 -17.82 -0.50 -10.84
N LYS A 404 -18.77 -0.25 -9.94
CA LYS A 404 -18.77 0.91 -9.05
C LYS A 404 -18.43 0.48 -7.63
N PHE A 405 -17.49 1.18 -7.01
CA PHE A 405 -17.13 1.06 -5.62
C PHE A 405 -17.48 2.37 -4.92
N SER A 406 -18.34 2.30 -3.93
CA SER A 406 -18.69 3.44 -3.09
C SER A 406 -18.00 3.33 -1.73
N ALA A 407 -17.86 4.45 -1.04
CA ALA A 407 -17.34 4.43 0.32
C ALA A 407 -18.15 3.49 1.22
N PRO A 408 -17.52 2.52 1.90
CA PRO A 408 -18.25 1.49 2.67
C PRO A 408 -19.06 2.05 3.85
N ALA A 409 -18.71 3.24 4.35
CA ALA A 409 -19.42 3.89 5.44
C ALA A 409 -19.56 5.40 5.19
N SER A 410 -20.59 6.02 5.78
CA SER A 410 -20.91 7.44 5.58
C SER A 410 -19.90 8.42 6.19
N ASP A 411 -19.09 7.96 7.13
CA ASP A 411 -18.00 8.73 7.77
C ASP A 411 -16.70 8.72 6.95
N VAL A 412 -16.63 7.92 5.86
CA VAL A 412 -15.47 7.85 5.00
C VAL A 412 -15.41 9.06 4.09
N THR A 413 -14.39 9.88 4.28
CA THR A 413 -14.12 11.02 3.43
C THR A 413 -12.95 10.73 2.49
N ASP A 414 -12.86 11.47 1.39
CA ASP A 414 -11.77 11.36 0.41
C ASP A 414 -11.56 9.95 -0.20
N PHE A 415 -12.63 9.14 -0.27
CA PHE A 415 -12.58 7.82 -0.92
C PHE A 415 -12.13 7.95 -2.38
N GLY A 416 -11.15 7.16 -2.79
CA GLY A 416 -10.55 7.26 -4.12
C GLY A 416 -9.48 8.35 -4.27
N ARG A 417 -8.92 8.87 -3.16
CA ARG A 417 -7.81 9.85 -3.20
C ARG A 417 -6.49 9.27 -3.69
N ALA A 418 -6.31 7.97 -3.61
CA ALA A 418 -5.23 7.19 -4.20
C ALA A 418 -5.79 5.85 -4.66
N LEU A 419 -5.32 5.34 -5.80
CA LEU A 419 -5.78 4.09 -6.40
C LEU A 419 -4.58 3.30 -6.91
N GLU A 420 -4.62 1.98 -6.69
CA GLU A 420 -3.64 1.08 -7.29
C GLU A 420 -4.25 -0.28 -7.60
N LEU A 421 -4.13 -0.71 -8.87
CA LEU A 421 -4.45 -2.07 -9.32
C LEU A 421 -3.18 -2.92 -9.29
N ASN A 422 -3.30 -4.19 -8.92
CA ASN A 422 -2.22 -5.15 -9.15
C ASN A 422 -2.13 -5.53 -10.64
N ASP A 423 -1.07 -6.25 -11.02
CA ASP A 423 -0.83 -6.64 -12.43
C ASP A 423 -1.98 -7.44 -13.05
N ALA A 424 -2.58 -8.38 -12.30
CA ALA A 424 -3.71 -9.15 -12.78
C ALA A 424 -5.01 -8.33 -12.87
N GLY A 425 -5.08 -7.19 -12.22
CA GLY A 425 -6.27 -6.36 -12.13
C GLY A 425 -7.39 -6.99 -11.29
N ASP A 426 -7.07 -7.97 -10.44
CA ASP A 426 -8.01 -8.66 -9.56
C ASP A 426 -7.94 -8.17 -8.11
N ARG A 427 -7.04 -7.21 -7.82
CA ARG A 427 -6.95 -6.50 -6.55
C ARG A 427 -6.86 -5.01 -6.80
N LEU A 428 -7.64 -4.25 -6.02
CA LEU A 428 -7.70 -2.80 -6.06
C LEU A 428 -7.54 -2.24 -4.66
N ALA A 429 -6.50 -1.44 -4.46
CA ALA A 429 -6.34 -0.63 -3.25
C ALA A 429 -6.94 0.76 -3.48
N VAL A 430 -7.74 1.22 -2.53
CA VAL A 430 -8.42 2.53 -2.57
C VAL A 430 -8.07 3.30 -1.30
N GLY A 431 -7.34 4.39 -1.46
CA GLY A 431 -7.04 5.32 -0.37
C GLY A 431 -8.25 6.18 -0.02
N ALA A 432 -8.43 6.41 1.27
CA ALA A 432 -9.41 7.33 1.84
C ALA A 432 -8.78 8.05 3.02
N SER A 433 -9.50 8.98 3.65
CA SER A 433 -9.02 9.62 4.87
C SER A 433 -8.76 8.59 5.96
N TYR A 434 -7.52 8.53 6.49
CA TYR A 434 -7.03 7.61 7.54
C TYR A 434 -7.31 6.11 7.32
N ARG A 435 -7.62 5.69 6.07
CA ARG A 435 -7.95 4.30 5.73
C ARG A 435 -7.48 3.94 4.34
N VAL A 436 -7.23 2.67 4.12
CA VAL A 436 -7.12 2.07 2.79
C VAL A 436 -8.06 0.88 2.73
N TYR A 437 -8.83 0.78 1.67
CA TYR A 437 -9.70 -0.36 1.38
C TYR A 437 -9.05 -1.23 0.31
N LEU A 438 -8.98 -2.52 0.58
CA LEU A 438 -8.49 -3.51 -0.39
C LEU A 438 -9.66 -4.36 -0.89
N TYR A 439 -9.96 -4.24 -2.15
CA TYR A 439 -10.96 -5.01 -2.86
C TYR A 439 -10.29 -6.16 -3.60
N THR A 440 -10.93 -7.32 -3.61
CA THR A 440 -10.44 -8.53 -4.27
C THR A 440 -11.53 -9.10 -5.18
N CYS A 441 -11.14 -9.52 -6.38
CA CYS A 441 -11.99 -10.18 -7.35
C CYS A 441 -11.72 -11.69 -7.33
N LEU A 442 -12.70 -12.48 -6.95
CA LEU A 442 -12.65 -13.94 -6.97
C LEU A 442 -13.72 -14.47 -7.90
N ASN A 443 -13.35 -15.34 -8.83
CA ASN A 443 -14.29 -15.91 -9.81
C ASN A 443 -15.10 -14.81 -10.55
N ASN A 444 -14.44 -13.75 -10.96
CA ASN A 444 -15.02 -12.56 -11.63
C ASN A 444 -16.04 -11.79 -10.76
N LYS A 445 -16.04 -11.98 -9.45
CA LYS A 445 -16.88 -11.23 -8.52
C LYS A 445 -16.03 -10.46 -7.52
N TRP A 446 -16.24 -9.16 -7.45
CA TRP A 446 -15.59 -8.27 -6.48
C TRP A 446 -16.28 -8.30 -5.12
N ASN A 447 -15.51 -8.25 -4.03
CA ASN A 447 -16.03 -8.17 -2.65
C ASN A 447 -16.43 -6.73 -2.28
N ILE A 448 -17.30 -6.11 -3.08
CA ILE A 448 -17.66 -4.69 -2.96
C ILE A 448 -18.20 -4.35 -1.57
N GLU A 449 -19.08 -5.22 -1.04
CA GLU A 449 -19.74 -5.01 0.25
C GLU A 449 -18.83 -5.24 1.47
N THR A 450 -17.76 -6.02 1.30
CA THR A 450 -16.90 -6.47 2.40
C THR A 450 -15.42 -6.36 2.04
N PRO A 451 -14.92 -5.14 1.71
CA PRO A 451 -13.50 -4.96 1.47
C PRO A 451 -12.68 -5.16 2.75
N THR A 452 -11.42 -5.52 2.59
CA THR A 452 -10.48 -5.51 3.71
C THR A 452 -10.15 -4.05 4.05
N GLU A 453 -10.48 -3.62 5.25
CA GLU A 453 -10.17 -2.28 5.75
C GLU A 453 -8.82 -2.27 6.48
N ILE A 454 -7.95 -1.36 6.06
CA ILE A 454 -6.66 -1.09 6.68
C ILE A 454 -6.73 0.32 7.25
N LEU A 455 -6.82 0.40 8.57
CA LEU A 455 -6.88 1.67 9.30
C LEU A 455 -5.47 2.23 9.50
N ASP A 456 -5.37 3.53 9.69
CA ASP A 456 -4.15 4.21 10.08
C ASP A 456 -3.53 3.63 11.37
N PRO A 457 -2.28 3.13 11.32
CA PRO A 457 -1.61 2.56 12.49
C PRO A 457 -1.32 3.57 13.60
N SER A 458 -1.20 4.86 13.29
CA SER A 458 -0.93 5.89 14.30
C SER A 458 -2.09 6.10 15.27
N GLY A 459 -3.28 5.61 14.95
CA GLY A 459 -4.50 5.80 15.73
C GLY A 459 -5.13 7.18 15.56
N ASN A 460 -4.59 8.03 14.70
CA ASN A 460 -5.20 9.32 14.38
C ASN A 460 -6.45 9.11 13.52
N SER A 461 -7.56 9.65 13.98
CA SER A 461 -8.85 9.61 13.25
C SER A 461 -9.22 10.96 12.64
N ASP A 462 -8.35 11.97 12.77
CA ASP A 462 -8.65 13.35 12.39
C ASP A 462 -8.20 13.73 10.97
N ASN A 463 -7.75 12.75 10.18
CA ASN A 463 -7.27 12.92 8.78
C ASN A 463 -6.12 13.93 8.59
N LEU A 464 -5.42 14.30 9.66
CA LEU A 464 -4.38 15.32 9.60
C LEU A 464 -3.00 14.75 9.24
N ASN A 465 -2.81 13.42 9.28
CA ASN A 465 -1.51 12.79 9.03
C ASN A 465 -1.28 12.35 7.57
N GLY A 466 -2.29 12.40 6.71
CA GLY A 466 -2.17 12.07 5.29
C GLY A 466 -2.18 10.57 4.96
N PHE A 467 -2.42 9.66 5.91
CA PHE A 467 -2.49 8.21 5.66
C PHE A 467 -3.49 7.87 4.55
N GLY A 468 -3.07 7.06 3.57
CA GLY A 468 -3.87 6.73 2.39
C GLY A 468 -3.80 7.77 1.26
N GLY A 469 -2.93 8.79 1.38
CA GLY A 469 -2.71 9.81 0.34
C GLY A 469 -1.84 9.33 -0.81
N SER A 470 -0.93 8.41 -0.55
CA SER A 470 -0.15 7.69 -1.55
C SER A 470 -0.16 6.21 -1.22
N ILE A 471 -0.30 5.37 -2.23
CA ILE A 471 -0.34 3.91 -2.10
C ILE A 471 0.42 3.25 -3.24
N GLY A 472 0.92 2.04 -3.00
CA GLY A 472 1.50 1.19 -4.02
C GLY A 472 1.28 -0.27 -3.69
N LEU A 473 0.95 -1.08 -4.69
CA LEU A 473 0.83 -2.54 -4.60
C LEU A 473 1.98 -3.22 -5.34
N ASN A 474 2.45 -4.34 -4.83
CA ASN A 474 3.32 -5.20 -5.63
C ASN A 474 2.50 -5.95 -6.71
N LYS A 475 3.19 -6.55 -7.68
CA LYS A 475 2.57 -7.27 -8.81
C LYS A 475 1.48 -8.27 -8.40
N ALA A 476 1.71 -9.04 -7.33
CA ALA A 476 0.77 -10.03 -6.82
C ALA A 476 -0.38 -9.42 -6.00
N GLY A 477 -0.30 -8.15 -5.62
CA GLY A 477 -1.25 -7.50 -4.71
C GLY A 477 -1.17 -8.01 -3.27
N THR A 478 -0.05 -8.62 -2.87
CA THR A 478 0.16 -9.20 -1.53
C THR A 478 0.91 -8.28 -0.58
N SER A 479 1.58 -7.26 -1.12
CA SER A 479 2.28 -6.23 -0.35
C SER A 479 1.74 -4.87 -0.73
N LEU A 480 1.35 -4.09 0.27
CA LEU A 480 0.80 -2.74 0.13
C LEU A 480 1.71 -1.77 0.86
N VAL A 481 2.07 -0.69 0.22
CA VAL A 481 2.72 0.46 0.86
C VAL A 481 1.75 1.64 0.94
N VAL A 482 1.76 2.34 2.06
CA VAL A 482 0.88 3.48 2.33
C VAL A 482 1.69 4.63 2.92
N GLY A 483 1.62 5.78 2.28
CA GLY A 483 2.19 7.02 2.83
C GLY A 483 1.24 7.71 3.79
N ALA A 484 1.84 8.31 4.83
CA ALA A 484 1.23 9.21 5.81
C ALA A 484 2.13 10.45 5.93
N ASP A 485 2.18 11.23 4.86
CA ASP A 485 3.15 12.31 4.64
C ASP A 485 3.10 13.44 5.67
N SER A 486 1.98 13.61 6.30
CA SER A 486 1.76 14.65 7.31
C SER A 486 1.81 14.13 8.74
N GLU A 487 2.18 12.86 8.96
CA GLU A 487 2.37 12.30 10.30
C GLU A 487 3.56 12.96 11.00
N SER A 488 3.40 13.22 12.29
CA SER A 488 4.47 13.78 13.12
C SER A 488 5.37 12.67 13.66
N VAL A 489 6.68 12.89 13.65
CA VAL A 489 7.70 11.97 14.16
C VAL A 489 8.57 12.73 15.18
N ASP A 490 8.72 12.19 16.40
CA ASP A 490 9.53 12.79 17.47
C ASP A 490 9.28 14.29 17.66
N SER A 491 7.99 14.68 17.77
CA SER A 491 7.53 16.06 17.89
C SER A 491 7.83 16.97 16.66
N LYS A 492 8.26 16.40 15.55
CA LYS A 492 8.47 17.13 14.30
C LYS A 492 7.21 17.02 13.44
N SER A 493 6.45 18.10 13.35
CA SER A 493 5.19 18.12 12.61
C SER A 493 5.41 17.85 11.12
N LYS A 494 4.56 17.03 10.52
CA LYS A 494 4.57 16.70 9.09
C LYS A 494 5.95 16.18 8.60
N ALA A 495 6.64 15.41 9.45
CA ALA A 495 7.86 14.73 9.05
C ALA A 495 7.57 13.59 8.07
N GLY A 496 6.42 12.94 8.22
CA GLY A 496 5.92 11.88 7.38
C GLY A 496 6.40 10.48 7.76
N VAL A 497 5.57 9.50 7.44
CA VAL A 497 5.80 8.08 7.71
C VAL A 497 5.30 7.26 6.52
N VAL A 498 5.93 6.12 6.29
CA VAL A 498 5.45 5.10 5.34
C VAL A 498 5.20 3.80 6.08
N TYR A 499 4.08 3.16 5.79
CA TYR A 499 3.71 1.86 6.32
C TYR A 499 3.71 0.83 5.19
N VAL A 500 4.41 -0.28 5.40
CA VAL A 500 4.41 -1.43 4.49
C VAL A 500 3.64 -2.55 5.14
N PHE A 501 2.60 -3.01 4.49
CA PHE A 501 1.76 -4.13 4.90
C PHE A 501 2.04 -5.32 3.98
N GLU A 502 2.22 -6.49 4.56
CA GLU A 502 2.53 -7.72 3.84
C GLU A 502 1.48 -8.78 4.11
N ASN A 503 1.34 -9.71 3.14
CA ASN A 503 0.28 -10.71 3.19
C ASN A 503 -1.12 -10.09 3.33
N VAL A 504 -1.34 -8.96 2.65
CA VAL A 504 -2.66 -8.36 2.54
C VAL A 504 -3.51 -9.22 1.59
N ASN A 505 -4.33 -10.10 2.18
CA ASN A 505 -5.19 -11.04 1.43
C ASN A 505 -6.66 -10.64 1.58
#